data_cbd1953df0e8babf67b3667264e318e2
#
_entry.id   cbd1953df0e8babf67b3667264e318e2
#
_cell.length_a   1.000
_cell.length_b   1.000
_cell.length_c   1.000
_cell.angle_alpha   90.00
_cell.angle_beta   90.00
_cell.angle_gamma   90.00
#
_symmetry.space_group_name_H-M   'P 1'
#
loop_
_entity.id
_entity.type
_entity.pdbx_description
1 polymer ?
#
loop_
_entity_poly.entity_id
_entity_poly.type
_entity_poly.pdbx_seq_one_letter_code
_entity_poly.pdbx_strand_id
1 'polypeptide(L)'
;MYHPTTRVLAVLELLQTHRRLSGPELAERLEVDLRTVRRYITMLQDLGIPIAGERGRHGGYRLRPSFKLPPLMFSDDEAQAVMLGLLMARRLGLAVTAPAVEGALAKLERVLPEAVRQRTGAVRDALATDLVPVEDAPSSEIVATLGVAAQEERRVWLRYVSVREEETARAFDPYGIVYLGGRWYVAGHCHLRGALRTFRLDRVQSVEPRAESFIRPPNFDSLAYVEHALATMPGTWRVEVLLRVSLERARRHVPARLALLEATPEGVVLRVFADDLDWTARLLVGLGCPFEVRHPPELRDALQRLAAEVATLAEVTEGALARA
;
A
#
# COMPACT_ATOMS: atom_id res chain seq x y z
N MET A 1 28.58 -13.02 -35.04
CA MET A 1 27.47 -13.58 -35.90
C MET A 1 26.31 -13.93 -34.94
N TYR A 2 25.28 -13.09 -34.84
CA TYR A 2 24.16 -13.34 -33.93
C TYR A 2 23.29 -14.49 -34.49
N HIS A 3 23.01 -15.50 -33.63
CA HIS A 3 22.12 -16.61 -33.97
C HIS A 3 20.70 -16.08 -34.32
N PRO A 4 19.96 -16.67 -35.29
CA PRO A 4 18.62 -16.25 -35.64
C PRO A 4 17.65 -16.17 -34.44
N THR A 5 17.79 -17.06 -33.51
CA THR A 5 16.98 -17.12 -32.27
C THR A 5 17.17 -15.88 -31.38
N THR A 6 18.39 -15.37 -31.26
CA THR A 6 18.69 -14.16 -30.47
C THR A 6 18.01 -12.93 -31.07
N ARG A 7 17.95 -12.84 -32.40
CA ARG A 7 17.27 -11.73 -33.09
C ARG A 7 15.73 -11.78 -32.99
N VAL A 8 15.14 -12.98 -32.93
CA VAL A 8 13.70 -13.14 -32.67
C VAL A 8 13.34 -12.64 -31.27
N LEU A 9 14.16 -12.95 -30.25
CA LEU A 9 13.97 -12.43 -28.90
C LEU A 9 14.18 -10.90 -28.83
N ALA A 10 15.15 -10.36 -29.55
CA ALA A 10 15.34 -8.91 -29.63
C ALA A 10 14.14 -8.18 -30.27
N VAL A 11 13.46 -8.80 -31.25
CA VAL A 11 12.17 -8.25 -31.77
C VAL A 11 11.13 -8.19 -30.67
N LEU A 12 11.00 -9.26 -29.87
CA LEU A 12 10.03 -9.31 -28.77
C LEU A 12 10.33 -8.22 -27.72
N GLU A 13 11.58 -8.07 -27.31
CA GLU A 13 12.02 -7.03 -26.37
C GLU A 13 11.70 -5.61 -26.87
N LEU A 14 12.02 -5.32 -28.14
CA LEU A 14 11.70 -4.05 -28.77
C LEU A 14 10.18 -3.77 -28.79
N LEU A 15 9.35 -4.79 -29.03
CA LEU A 15 7.90 -4.65 -29.02
C LEU A 15 7.31 -4.59 -27.59
N GLN A 16 8.03 -5.03 -26.58
CA GLN A 16 7.67 -4.85 -25.16
C GLN A 16 7.98 -3.44 -24.67
N THR A 17 9.11 -2.89 -25.09
CA THR A 17 9.55 -1.54 -24.70
C THR A 17 8.80 -0.43 -25.42
N HIS A 18 8.35 -0.68 -26.66
CA HIS A 18 7.70 0.33 -27.48
C HIS A 18 6.25 -0.03 -27.79
N ARG A 19 5.35 0.94 -27.63
CA ARG A 19 3.91 0.75 -27.95
C ARG A 19 3.66 0.24 -29.36
N ARG A 20 4.48 0.66 -30.34
CA ARG A 20 4.42 0.29 -31.76
C ARG A 20 5.76 0.58 -32.42
N LEU A 21 6.20 -0.28 -33.32
CA LEU A 21 7.36 -0.08 -34.19
C LEU A 21 6.98 -0.44 -35.63
N SER A 22 7.42 0.37 -36.59
CA SER A 22 7.26 0.06 -38.00
C SER A 22 8.24 -1.03 -38.47
N GLY A 23 7.95 -1.67 -39.57
CA GLY A 23 8.89 -2.63 -40.16
C GLY A 23 10.25 -2.04 -40.48
N PRO A 24 10.36 -0.84 -41.05
CA PRO A 24 11.65 -0.17 -41.29
C PRO A 24 12.43 0.11 -39.99
N GLU A 25 11.79 0.61 -38.93
CA GLU A 25 12.44 0.86 -37.66
C GLU A 25 12.99 -0.43 -37.02
N LEU A 26 12.23 -1.53 -37.09
CA LEU A 26 12.71 -2.84 -36.66
C LEU A 26 13.88 -3.33 -37.52
N ALA A 27 13.82 -3.14 -38.82
CA ALA A 27 14.88 -3.53 -39.76
C ALA A 27 16.19 -2.79 -39.47
N GLU A 28 16.11 -1.48 -39.24
CA GLU A 28 17.24 -0.63 -38.88
C GLU A 28 17.87 -1.03 -37.53
N ARG A 29 17.08 -1.16 -36.50
CA ARG A 29 17.57 -1.50 -35.13
C ARG A 29 18.18 -2.89 -35.03
N LEU A 30 17.70 -3.82 -35.86
CA LEU A 30 18.17 -5.20 -35.86
C LEU A 30 19.23 -5.46 -36.95
N GLU A 31 19.53 -4.44 -37.78
CA GLU A 31 20.46 -4.53 -38.90
C GLU A 31 20.08 -5.69 -39.87
N VAL A 32 18.79 -5.78 -40.22
CA VAL A 32 18.26 -6.80 -41.13
C VAL A 32 17.32 -6.19 -42.16
N ASP A 33 17.02 -6.95 -43.23
CA ASP A 33 16.04 -6.55 -44.21
C ASP A 33 14.59 -6.73 -43.73
N LEU A 34 13.64 -6.04 -44.39
CA LEU A 34 12.21 -6.07 -44.08
C LEU A 34 11.58 -7.48 -44.22
N ARG A 35 12.12 -8.33 -45.07
CA ARG A 35 11.64 -9.70 -45.24
C ARG A 35 12.02 -10.54 -44.03
N THR A 36 13.20 -10.32 -43.48
CA THR A 36 13.68 -10.96 -42.27
C THR A 36 12.88 -10.51 -41.06
N VAL A 37 12.55 -9.21 -40.91
CA VAL A 37 11.65 -8.73 -39.88
C VAL A 37 10.29 -9.45 -39.95
N ARG A 38 9.67 -9.53 -41.11
CA ARG A 38 8.39 -10.25 -41.25
C ARG A 38 8.49 -11.71 -40.84
N ARG A 39 9.57 -12.38 -41.19
CA ARG A 39 9.84 -13.76 -40.78
C ARG A 39 9.94 -13.89 -39.26
N TYR A 40 10.63 -12.98 -38.59
CA TYR A 40 10.74 -12.99 -37.11
C TYR A 40 9.39 -12.74 -36.47
N ILE A 41 8.58 -11.82 -36.97
CA ILE A 41 7.21 -11.59 -36.51
C ILE A 41 6.37 -12.85 -36.65
N THR A 42 6.42 -13.54 -37.81
CA THR A 42 5.69 -14.81 -38.01
C THR A 42 6.14 -15.87 -37.02
N MET A 43 7.46 -16.02 -36.78
CA MET A 43 7.99 -16.97 -35.81
C MET A 43 7.49 -16.69 -34.39
N LEU A 44 7.41 -15.42 -33.96
CA LEU A 44 6.84 -15.04 -32.69
C LEU A 44 5.33 -15.33 -32.61
N GLN A 45 4.60 -15.08 -33.67
CA GLN A 45 3.16 -15.41 -33.76
C GLN A 45 2.92 -16.93 -33.70
N ASP A 46 3.76 -17.73 -34.35
CA ASP A 46 3.71 -19.20 -34.30
C ASP A 46 4.02 -19.74 -32.91
N LEU A 47 4.83 -19.02 -32.11
CA LEU A 47 5.08 -19.29 -30.71
C LEU A 47 3.92 -18.81 -29.79
N GLY A 48 2.82 -18.29 -30.38
CA GLY A 48 1.65 -17.84 -29.63
C GLY A 48 1.77 -16.43 -29.05
N ILE A 49 2.79 -15.65 -29.47
CA ILE A 49 2.93 -14.24 -29.05
C ILE A 49 1.91 -13.39 -29.81
N PRO A 50 1.02 -12.63 -29.13
CA PRO A 50 -0.08 -11.92 -29.76
C PRO A 50 0.38 -10.62 -30.42
N ILE A 51 1.05 -10.70 -31.57
CA ILE A 51 1.51 -9.54 -32.35
C ILE A 51 0.49 -9.16 -33.40
N ALA A 52 0.06 -7.89 -33.40
CA ALA A 52 -0.73 -7.27 -34.42
C ALA A 52 0.14 -6.52 -35.43
N GLY A 53 -0.08 -6.76 -36.74
CA GLY A 53 0.48 -5.97 -37.81
C GLY A 53 -0.60 -5.05 -38.40
N GLU A 54 -0.31 -3.76 -38.51
CA GLU A 54 -1.15 -2.77 -39.18
C GLU A 54 -0.51 -2.36 -40.50
N ARG A 55 -1.31 -2.31 -41.58
CA ARG A 55 -0.85 -1.91 -42.91
C ARG A 55 -1.06 -0.41 -43.12
N GLY A 56 -0.26 0.21 -44.01
CA GLY A 56 -0.40 1.60 -44.40
C GLY A 56 0.82 2.46 -44.10
N ARG A 57 0.75 3.76 -44.47
CA ARG A 57 1.87 4.73 -44.32
C ARG A 57 2.35 4.86 -42.85
N HIS A 58 1.45 4.63 -41.92
CA HIS A 58 1.74 4.63 -40.48
C HIS A 58 1.57 3.23 -39.86
N GLY A 59 1.66 2.17 -40.69
CA GLY A 59 1.57 0.79 -40.22
C GLY A 59 2.76 0.36 -39.37
N GLY A 60 2.59 -0.71 -38.60
CA GLY A 60 3.64 -1.23 -37.75
C GLY A 60 3.18 -2.45 -36.97
N TYR A 61 4.06 -2.92 -36.10
CA TYR A 61 3.81 -4.07 -35.24
C TYR A 61 3.65 -3.62 -33.81
N ARG A 62 2.71 -4.25 -33.10
CA ARG A 62 2.49 -4.03 -31.65
C ARG A 62 2.04 -5.31 -30.97
N LEU A 63 2.36 -5.46 -29.70
CA LEU A 63 1.77 -6.50 -28.87
C LEU A 63 0.30 -6.16 -28.57
N ARG A 64 -0.56 -7.19 -28.60
CA ARG A 64 -1.94 -7.06 -28.14
C ARG A 64 -2.05 -7.51 -26.69
N PRO A 65 -2.96 -6.91 -25.88
CA PRO A 65 -3.34 -7.50 -24.62
C PRO A 65 -3.78 -8.96 -24.82
N SER A 66 -3.31 -9.84 -23.97
CA SER A 66 -3.58 -11.27 -24.06
C SER A 66 -3.99 -11.79 -22.69
N PHE A 67 -4.78 -12.87 -22.65
CA PHE A 67 -5.18 -13.55 -21.42
C PHE A 67 -3.98 -14.18 -20.67
N LYS A 68 -2.92 -14.53 -21.39
CA LYS A 68 -1.65 -14.96 -20.80
C LYS A 68 -0.58 -13.93 -21.13
N LEU A 69 0.23 -13.57 -20.14
CA LEU A 69 1.39 -12.73 -20.35
C LEU A 69 2.38 -13.47 -21.28
N PRO A 70 2.86 -12.83 -22.36
CA PRO A 70 3.96 -13.39 -23.15
C PRO A 70 5.24 -13.47 -22.28
N PRO A 71 6.27 -14.22 -22.69
CA PRO A 71 7.56 -14.17 -22.03
C PRO A 71 8.03 -12.72 -21.90
N LEU A 72 8.26 -12.26 -20.68
CA LEU A 72 8.78 -10.91 -20.42
C LEU A 72 10.29 -10.97 -20.32
N MET A 73 10.96 -10.07 -21.02
CA MET A 73 12.40 -9.90 -20.95
C MET A 73 12.69 -8.76 -19.97
N PHE A 74 13.21 -9.10 -18.79
CA PHE A 74 13.62 -8.12 -17.80
C PHE A 74 15.14 -7.97 -17.81
N SER A 75 15.62 -6.73 -17.72
CA SER A 75 16.97 -6.45 -17.30
C SER A 75 17.18 -6.82 -15.83
N ASP A 76 18.42 -6.91 -15.39
CA ASP A 76 18.77 -7.22 -13.99
C ASP A 76 18.11 -6.22 -13.02
N ASP A 77 18.13 -4.92 -13.35
CA ASP A 77 17.56 -3.85 -12.53
C ASP A 77 16.02 -3.93 -12.49
N GLU A 78 15.37 -4.22 -13.61
CA GLU A 78 13.92 -4.40 -13.69
C GLU A 78 13.48 -5.63 -12.89
N ALA A 79 14.22 -6.74 -13.02
CA ALA A 79 13.94 -7.95 -12.25
C ALA A 79 14.10 -7.73 -10.75
N GLN A 80 15.14 -6.99 -10.32
CA GLN A 80 15.34 -6.59 -8.93
C GLN A 80 14.19 -5.71 -8.43
N ALA A 81 13.76 -4.71 -9.21
CA ALA A 81 12.64 -3.85 -8.85
C ALA A 81 11.33 -4.64 -8.68
N VAL A 82 11.05 -5.59 -9.58
CA VAL A 82 9.88 -6.48 -9.46
C VAL A 82 9.94 -7.33 -8.20
N MET A 83 11.11 -7.94 -7.88
CA MET A 83 11.29 -8.74 -6.67
C MET A 83 11.07 -7.92 -5.41
N LEU A 84 11.68 -6.73 -5.31
CA LEU A 84 11.47 -5.82 -4.18
C LEU A 84 10.01 -5.40 -4.05
N GLY A 85 9.35 -5.10 -5.16
CA GLY A 85 7.91 -4.78 -5.19
C GLY A 85 7.05 -5.94 -4.65
N LEU A 86 7.34 -7.18 -5.04
CA LEU A 86 6.63 -8.37 -4.55
C LEU A 86 6.87 -8.61 -3.05
N LEU A 87 8.11 -8.41 -2.57
CA LEU A 87 8.44 -8.51 -1.15
C LEU A 87 7.72 -7.44 -0.33
N MET A 88 7.63 -6.21 -0.82
CA MET A 88 6.88 -5.13 -0.18
C MET A 88 5.38 -5.40 -0.20
N ALA A 89 4.82 -5.85 -1.33
CA ALA A 89 3.40 -6.21 -1.43
C ALA A 89 3.02 -7.30 -0.40
N ARG A 90 3.89 -8.30 -0.19
CA ARG A 90 3.71 -9.32 0.85
C ARG A 90 3.67 -8.70 2.25
N ARG A 91 4.58 -7.77 2.56
CA ARG A 91 4.63 -7.08 3.87
C ARG A 91 3.43 -6.17 4.10
N LEU A 92 2.91 -5.56 3.06
CA LEU A 92 1.71 -4.72 3.10
C LEU A 92 0.40 -5.54 3.18
N GLY A 93 0.49 -6.87 3.20
CA GLY A 93 -0.70 -7.73 3.17
C GLY A 93 -1.47 -7.66 1.84
N LEU A 94 -0.86 -7.13 0.78
CA LEU A 94 -1.42 -7.11 -0.59
C LEU A 94 -1.22 -8.43 -1.32
N ALA A 95 -0.61 -9.42 -0.68
CA ALA A 95 -0.41 -10.73 -1.26
C ALA A 95 -1.77 -11.39 -1.56
N VAL A 96 -2.20 -11.25 -2.79
CA VAL A 96 -3.47 -11.72 -3.38
C VAL A 96 -3.77 -13.17 -3.04
N THR A 97 -2.75 -13.96 -3.08
CA THR A 97 -2.64 -15.27 -2.47
C THR A 97 -1.16 -15.41 -2.14
N ALA A 98 -0.82 -15.69 -0.89
CA ALA A 98 0.57 -15.98 -0.53
C ALA A 98 1.21 -16.94 -1.56
N PRO A 99 0.51 -17.99 -2.06
CA PRO A 99 1.02 -18.86 -3.13
C PRO A 99 1.35 -18.16 -4.45
N ALA A 100 0.62 -17.12 -4.85
CA ALA A 100 0.90 -16.44 -6.12
C ALA A 100 2.17 -15.56 -6.03
N VAL A 101 2.35 -14.82 -4.94
CA VAL A 101 3.56 -14.03 -4.70
C VAL A 101 4.77 -14.94 -4.52
N GLU A 102 4.65 -16.00 -3.71
CA GLU A 102 5.73 -16.99 -3.52
C GLU A 102 6.07 -17.69 -4.84
N GLY A 103 5.06 -18.06 -5.64
CA GLY A 103 5.27 -18.64 -6.97
C GLY A 103 5.95 -17.68 -7.96
N ALA A 104 5.64 -16.39 -7.91
CA ALA A 104 6.29 -15.38 -8.74
C ALA A 104 7.73 -15.14 -8.30
N LEU A 105 7.98 -15.00 -6.99
CA LEU A 105 9.32 -14.86 -6.41
C LEU A 105 10.19 -16.07 -6.75
N ALA A 106 9.68 -17.30 -6.56
CA ALA A 106 10.41 -18.52 -6.86
C ALA A 106 10.76 -18.66 -8.36
N LYS A 107 9.90 -18.17 -9.27
CA LYS A 107 10.20 -18.16 -10.71
C LYS A 107 11.31 -17.16 -11.04
N LEU A 108 11.26 -15.97 -10.46
CA LEU A 108 12.30 -14.95 -10.64
C LEU A 108 13.63 -15.43 -10.06
N GLU A 109 13.65 -15.93 -8.83
CA GLU A 109 14.87 -16.43 -8.17
C GLU A 109 15.59 -17.54 -8.96
N ARG A 110 14.83 -18.38 -9.69
CA ARG A 110 15.44 -19.46 -10.51
C ARG A 110 16.18 -18.97 -11.74
N VAL A 111 15.77 -17.85 -12.31
CA VAL A 111 16.32 -17.36 -13.60
C VAL A 111 17.28 -16.20 -13.41
N LEU A 112 17.33 -15.59 -12.22
CA LEU A 112 18.20 -14.46 -11.94
C LEU A 112 19.66 -14.88 -11.81
N PRO A 113 20.59 -14.06 -12.34
CA PRO A 113 22.03 -14.21 -12.07
C PRO A 113 22.32 -14.20 -10.58
N GLU A 114 23.35 -14.97 -10.16
CA GLU A 114 23.74 -15.09 -8.76
C GLU A 114 24.01 -13.75 -8.08
N ALA A 115 24.67 -12.82 -8.78
CA ALA A 115 24.96 -11.47 -8.27
C ALA A 115 23.69 -10.66 -7.95
N VAL A 116 22.62 -10.80 -8.76
CA VAL A 116 21.34 -10.12 -8.54
C VAL A 116 20.59 -10.77 -7.38
N ARG A 117 20.60 -12.11 -7.29
CA ARG A 117 20.03 -12.85 -6.15
C ARG A 117 20.65 -12.43 -4.82
N GLN A 118 21.99 -12.35 -4.76
CA GLN A 118 22.71 -11.94 -3.56
C GLN A 118 22.37 -10.49 -3.15
N ARG A 119 22.33 -9.55 -4.10
CA ARG A 119 21.92 -8.16 -3.83
C ARG A 119 20.49 -8.08 -3.30
N THR A 120 19.55 -8.78 -3.92
CA THR A 120 18.14 -8.78 -3.50
C THR A 120 17.98 -9.46 -2.15
N GLY A 121 18.70 -10.55 -1.89
CA GLY A 121 18.74 -11.23 -0.60
C GLY A 121 19.28 -10.32 0.50
N ALA A 122 20.40 -9.64 0.25
CA ALA A 122 20.97 -8.68 1.19
C ALA A 122 20.01 -7.53 1.52
N VAL A 123 19.30 -6.99 0.51
CA VAL A 123 18.28 -5.95 0.73
C VAL A 123 17.10 -6.52 1.53
N ARG A 124 16.63 -7.73 1.22
CA ARG A 124 15.55 -8.40 1.96
C ARG A 124 15.91 -8.58 3.44
N ASP A 125 17.14 -9.03 3.71
CA ASP A 125 17.61 -9.35 5.06
C ASP A 125 17.98 -8.08 5.86
N ALA A 126 18.49 -7.04 5.15
CA ALA A 126 18.81 -5.74 5.74
C ALA A 126 17.59 -4.82 5.90
N LEU A 127 16.47 -5.12 5.23
CA LEU A 127 15.28 -4.29 5.26
C LEU A 127 14.54 -4.45 6.60
N ALA A 128 14.98 -3.74 7.61
CA ALA A 128 14.20 -3.51 8.81
C ALA A 128 13.08 -2.51 8.47
N THR A 129 11.84 -2.93 8.58
CA THR A 129 10.68 -2.05 8.36
C THR A 129 9.86 -1.99 9.62
N ASP A 130 9.43 -0.80 9.98
CA ASP A 130 8.44 -0.54 11.03
C ASP A 130 7.00 -0.87 10.56
N LEU A 131 6.90 -1.65 9.48
CA LEU A 131 5.62 -2.16 9.01
C LEU A 131 5.21 -3.29 9.94
N VAL A 132 4.24 -3.02 10.79
CA VAL A 132 3.58 -4.05 11.61
C VAL A 132 3.08 -5.15 10.67
N PRO A 133 3.43 -6.43 10.93
CA PRO A 133 2.85 -7.53 10.16
C PRO A 133 1.33 -7.42 10.19
N VAL A 134 0.70 -7.48 9.03
CA VAL A 134 -0.77 -7.45 8.94
C VAL A 134 -1.25 -8.83 9.34
N GLU A 135 -1.71 -8.97 10.58
CA GLU A 135 -2.26 -10.24 11.09
C GLU A 135 -3.53 -10.64 10.32
N ASP A 136 -4.34 -9.65 9.93
CA ASP A 136 -5.57 -9.83 9.16
C ASP A 136 -5.47 -9.07 7.84
N ALA A 137 -4.78 -9.64 6.85
CA ALA A 137 -4.70 -9.02 5.53
C ALA A 137 -6.06 -9.13 4.80
N PRO A 138 -6.56 -8.03 4.19
CA PRO A 138 -7.75 -8.11 3.38
C PRO A 138 -7.51 -8.97 2.15
N SER A 139 -8.57 -9.63 1.65
CA SER A 139 -8.49 -10.29 0.36
C SER A 139 -8.13 -9.27 -0.73
N SER A 140 -7.15 -9.61 -1.56
CA SER A 140 -6.77 -8.74 -2.66
C SER A 140 -7.87 -8.55 -3.71
N GLU A 141 -8.76 -9.51 -3.84
CA GLU A 141 -9.95 -9.39 -4.67
C GLU A 141 -10.82 -8.23 -4.17
N ILE A 142 -10.98 -8.09 -2.85
CA ILE A 142 -11.68 -6.98 -2.22
C ILE A 142 -10.96 -5.66 -2.51
N VAL A 143 -9.63 -5.62 -2.34
CA VAL A 143 -8.84 -4.42 -2.61
C VAL A 143 -8.93 -4.03 -4.09
N ALA A 144 -8.77 -4.99 -5.01
CA ALA A 144 -8.83 -4.74 -6.44
C ALA A 144 -10.23 -4.28 -6.87
N THR A 145 -11.28 -4.96 -6.41
CA THR A 145 -12.67 -4.62 -6.75
C THR A 145 -13.03 -3.21 -6.25
N LEU A 146 -12.66 -2.86 -5.02
CA LEU A 146 -12.87 -1.51 -4.49
C LEU A 146 -12.04 -0.46 -5.21
N GLY A 147 -10.80 -0.80 -5.61
CA GLY A 147 -9.94 0.09 -6.39
C GLY A 147 -10.54 0.43 -7.75
N VAL A 148 -10.99 -0.59 -8.49
CA VAL A 148 -11.67 -0.41 -9.78
C VAL A 148 -12.97 0.38 -9.60
N ALA A 149 -13.79 0.02 -8.62
CA ALA A 149 -15.04 0.70 -8.34
C ALA A 149 -14.84 2.19 -7.99
N ALA A 150 -13.79 2.52 -7.22
CA ALA A 150 -13.43 3.90 -6.90
C ALA A 150 -12.94 4.69 -8.14
N GLN A 151 -12.19 4.03 -9.04
CA GLN A 151 -11.69 4.64 -10.27
C GLN A 151 -12.81 4.88 -11.30
N GLU A 152 -13.72 3.92 -11.44
CA GLU A 152 -14.85 3.98 -12.37
C GLU A 152 -16.08 4.71 -11.80
N GLU A 153 -15.99 5.20 -10.57
CA GLU A 153 -17.11 5.83 -9.83
C GLU A 153 -18.36 4.94 -9.80
N ARG A 154 -18.14 3.65 -9.52
CA ARG A 154 -19.18 2.63 -9.44
C ARG A 154 -19.53 2.29 -8.02
N ARG A 155 -20.84 2.27 -7.72
CA ARG A 155 -21.37 1.80 -6.44
C ARG A 155 -21.08 0.33 -6.23
N VAL A 156 -20.88 -0.06 -4.96
CA VAL A 156 -20.72 -1.46 -4.57
C VAL A 156 -21.74 -1.84 -3.51
N TRP A 157 -22.04 -3.14 -3.43
CA TRP A 157 -22.71 -3.74 -2.29
C TRP A 157 -21.65 -4.33 -1.39
N LEU A 158 -21.55 -3.82 -0.15
CA LEU A 158 -20.51 -4.14 0.81
C LEU A 158 -21.09 -4.94 1.96
N ARG A 159 -20.58 -6.16 2.24
CA ARG A 159 -20.85 -6.92 3.47
C ARG A 159 -19.71 -6.70 4.45
N TYR A 160 -20.05 -6.29 5.65
CA TYR A 160 -19.10 -5.83 6.64
C TYR A 160 -19.42 -6.37 8.04
N VAL A 161 -18.38 -6.81 8.77
CA VAL A 161 -18.49 -7.20 10.18
C VAL A 161 -17.93 -6.07 11.05
N SER A 162 -18.77 -5.58 11.96
CA SER A 162 -18.36 -4.52 12.89
C SER A 162 -17.42 -5.04 13.99
N VAL A 163 -16.86 -4.12 14.80
CA VAL A 163 -16.09 -4.49 16.02
C VAL A 163 -16.94 -5.31 17.01
N ARG A 164 -18.27 -5.16 16.96
CA ARG A 164 -19.22 -5.86 17.83
C ARG A 164 -19.71 -7.17 17.19
N GLU A 165 -19.03 -7.65 16.15
CA GLU A 165 -19.39 -8.88 15.40
C GLU A 165 -20.75 -8.81 14.71
N GLU A 166 -21.32 -7.61 14.54
CA GLU A 166 -22.57 -7.42 13.82
C GLU A 166 -22.31 -7.43 12.31
N GLU A 167 -22.93 -8.36 11.60
CA GLU A 167 -22.93 -8.37 10.15
C GLU A 167 -23.92 -7.38 9.59
N THR A 168 -23.48 -6.63 8.61
CA THR A 168 -24.31 -5.64 7.91
C THR A 168 -23.98 -5.62 6.43
N ALA A 169 -25.01 -5.42 5.60
CA ALA A 169 -24.87 -5.24 4.16
C ALA A 169 -25.37 -3.86 3.76
N ARG A 170 -24.66 -3.21 2.83
CA ARG A 170 -24.98 -1.83 2.46
C ARG A 170 -24.50 -1.45 1.07
N ALA A 171 -25.23 -0.53 0.45
CA ALA A 171 -24.74 0.19 -0.70
C ALA A 171 -23.67 1.21 -0.26
N PHE A 172 -22.56 1.25 -0.98
CA PHE A 172 -21.42 2.09 -0.66
C PHE A 172 -20.79 2.65 -1.95
N ASP A 173 -20.48 3.94 -1.93
CA ASP A 173 -19.80 4.64 -3.01
C ASP A 173 -18.33 4.84 -2.58
N PRO A 174 -17.39 4.01 -3.03
CA PRO A 174 -15.98 4.07 -2.62
C PRO A 174 -15.28 5.27 -3.28
N TYR A 175 -14.71 6.16 -2.47
CA TYR A 175 -13.97 7.33 -2.97
C TYR A 175 -12.48 7.09 -3.06
N GLY A 176 -11.93 6.18 -2.24
CA GLY A 176 -10.52 5.81 -2.28
C GLY A 176 -10.14 4.80 -1.22
N ILE A 177 -9.02 4.13 -1.46
CA ILE A 177 -8.42 3.13 -0.57
C ILE A 177 -7.16 3.73 0.04
N VAL A 178 -6.96 3.49 1.32
CA VAL A 178 -5.84 4.02 2.10
C VAL A 178 -5.18 2.90 2.90
N TYR A 179 -3.84 2.81 2.83
CA TYR A 179 -3.05 2.01 3.75
C TYR A 179 -2.47 2.92 4.83
N LEU A 180 -2.81 2.68 6.09
CA LEU A 180 -2.42 3.54 7.20
C LEU A 180 -2.25 2.73 8.49
N GLY A 181 -1.09 2.88 9.14
CA GLY A 181 -0.82 2.24 10.42
C GLY A 181 -0.92 0.71 10.38
N GLY A 182 -0.43 0.07 9.31
CA GLY A 182 -0.47 -1.37 9.15
C GLY A 182 -1.82 -1.95 8.69
N ARG A 183 -2.80 -1.11 8.33
CA ARG A 183 -4.15 -1.55 7.97
C ARG A 183 -4.68 -0.87 6.72
N TRP A 184 -5.55 -1.57 6.02
CA TRP A 184 -6.24 -1.07 4.84
C TRP A 184 -7.61 -0.52 5.18
N TYR A 185 -7.93 0.61 4.61
CA TYR A 185 -9.21 1.31 4.77
C TYR A 185 -9.80 1.67 3.41
N VAL A 186 -11.11 1.74 3.33
CA VAL A 186 -11.83 2.40 2.24
C VAL A 186 -12.65 3.54 2.81
N ALA A 187 -12.54 4.72 2.22
CA ALA A 187 -13.35 5.89 2.53
C ALA A 187 -14.39 6.12 1.44
N GLY A 188 -15.59 6.54 1.81
CA GLY A 188 -16.64 6.81 0.85
C GLY A 188 -18.01 7.10 1.49
N HIS A 189 -19.04 7.19 0.67
CA HIS A 189 -20.40 7.46 1.12
C HIS A 189 -21.17 6.17 1.41
N CYS A 190 -21.61 6.02 2.64
CA CYS A 190 -22.41 4.87 3.10
C CYS A 190 -23.90 5.19 3.03
N HIS A 191 -24.64 4.55 2.12
CA HIS A 191 -26.08 4.79 1.94
C HIS A 191 -26.91 4.32 3.14
N LEU A 192 -26.48 3.28 3.87
CA LEU A 192 -27.16 2.82 5.08
C LEU A 192 -27.17 3.89 6.19
N ARG A 193 -26.15 4.74 6.23
CA ARG A 193 -26.01 5.79 7.26
C ARG A 193 -26.19 7.20 6.72
N GLY A 194 -26.32 7.37 5.40
CA GLY A 194 -26.46 8.66 4.74
C GLY A 194 -25.27 9.60 4.94
N ALA A 195 -24.07 9.07 5.16
CA ALA A 195 -22.89 9.86 5.52
C ALA A 195 -21.59 9.24 5.02
N LEU A 196 -20.55 10.06 4.96
CA LEU A 196 -19.19 9.58 4.73
C LEU A 196 -18.75 8.65 5.87
N ARG A 197 -18.14 7.54 5.50
CA ARG A 197 -17.64 6.52 6.44
C ARG A 197 -16.35 5.92 5.96
N THR A 198 -15.59 5.41 6.92
CA THR A 198 -14.40 4.62 6.71
C THR A 198 -14.66 3.18 7.16
N PHE A 199 -14.25 2.20 6.34
CA PHE A 199 -14.33 0.79 6.67
C PHE A 199 -12.94 0.16 6.59
N ARG A 200 -12.61 -0.69 7.57
CA ARG A 200 -11.40 -1.53 7.54
C ARG A 200 -11.62 -2.68 6.58
N LEU A 201 -10.67 -2.89 5.67
CA LEU A 201 -10.82 -3.88 4.60
C LEU A 201 -10.69 -5.34 5.10
N ASP A 202 -9.95 -5.57 6.18
CA ASP A 202 -9.87 -6.88 6.85
C ASP A 202 -11.21 -7.37 7.43
N ARG A 203 -12.18 -6.47 7.61
CA ARG A 203 -13.53 -6.76 8.10
C ARG A 203 -14.58 -6.80 7.01
N VAL A 204 -14.19 -6.61 5.77
CA VAL A 204 -15.06 -6.73 4.60
C VAL A 204 -15.11 -8.20 4.19
N GLN A 205 -16.30 -8.78 4.18
CA GLN A 205 -16.50 -10.17 3.78
C GLN A 205 -16.66 -10.34 2.27
N SER A 206 -17.40 -9.42 1.65
CA SER A 206 -17.61 -9.42 0.20
C SER A 206 -17.88 -8.02 -0.34
N VAL A 207 -17.51 -7.82 -1.62
CA VAL A 207 -17.77 -6.62 -2.39
C VAL A 207 -18.32 -7.02 -3.74
N GLU A 208 -19.48 -6.54 -4.09
CA GLU A 208 -20.13 -6.78 -5.38
C GLU A 208 -20.34 -5.46 -6.11
N PRO A 209 -19.72 -5.25 -7.30
CA PRO A 209 -19.98 -4.07 -8.11
C PRO A 209 -21.47 -3.97 -8.50
N ARG A 210 -21.99 -2.75 -8.53
CA ARG A 210 -23.34 -2.45 -8.98
C ARG A 210 -23.33 -1.68 -10.30
N ALA A 211 -24.48 -1.63 -10.97
CA ALA A 211 -24.62 -0.88 -12.22
C ALA A 211 -24.65 0.64 -11.99
N GLU A 212 -25.06 1.06 -10.79
CA GLU A 212 -25.20 2.46 -10.42
C GLU A 212 -23.83 3.13 -10.30
N SER A 213 -23.71 4.31 -10.91
CA SER A 213 -22.58 5.21 -10.76
C SER A 213 -22.85 6.27 -9.70
N PHE A 214 -21.79 6.89 -9.21
CA PHE A 214 -21.85 8.05 -8.32
C PHE A 214 -20.92 9.16 -8.84
N ILE A 215 -20.99 10.33 -8.26
CA ILE A 215 -20.04 11.41 -8.51
C ILE A 215 -19.24 11.63 -7.25
N ARG A 216 -17.93 11.40 -7.33
CA ARG A 216 -17.01 11.68 -6.22
C ARG A 216 -16.86 13.20 -6.05
N PRO A 217 -16.90 13.72 -4.81
CA PRO A 217 -16.62 15.14 -4.57
C PRO A 217 -15.25 15.53 -5.14
N PRO A 218 -15.14 16.67 -5.85
CA PRO A 218 -13.88 17.12 -6.41
C PRO A 218 -12.85 17.32 -5.28
N ASN A 219 -11.60 16.91 -5.53
CA ASN A 219 -10.49 17.04 -4.58
C ASN A 219 -10.69 16.31 -3.23
N PHE A 220 -11.50 15.25 -3.19
CA PHE A 220 -11.66 14.44 -1.99
C PHE A 220 -10.32 13.75 -1.65
N ASP A 221 -9.73 14.14 -0.53
CA ASP A 221 -8.53 13.53 0.01
C ASP A 221 -8.89 12.37 0.94
N SER A 222 -8.78 11.16 0.40
CA SER A 222 -9.10 9.93 1.13
C SER A 222 -8.15 9.70 2.32
N LEU A 223 -6.87 10.09 2.21
CA LEU A 223 -5.90 9.93 3.29
C LEU A 223 -6.24 10.86 4.45
N ALA A 224 -6.39 12.15 4.18
CA ALA A 224 -6.75 13.13 5.20
C ALA A 224 -8.08 12.79 5.87
N TYR A 225 -9.07 12.30 5.09
CA TYR A 225 -10.35 11.86 5.65
C TYR A 225 -10.21 10.66 6.60
N VAL A 226 -9.46 9.63 6.21
CA VAL A 226 -9.23 8.44 7.05
C VAL A 226 -8.46 8.80 8.31
N GLU A 227 -7.41 9.63 8.21
CA GLU A 227 -6.66 10.12 9.37
C GLU A 227 -7.57 10.85 10.36
N HIS A 228 -8.40 11.77 9.86
CA HIS A 228 -9.36 12.49 10.68
C HIS A 228 -10.40 11.55 11.31
N ALA A 229 -10.94 10.61 10.55
CA ALA A 229 -11.93 9.65 11.04
C ALA A 229 -11.36 8.76 12.15
N LEU A 230 -10.09 8.35 12.05
CA LEU A 230 -9.42 7.57 13.10
C LEU A 230 -9.12 8.42 14.32
N ALA A 231 -8.63 9.64 14.15
CA ALA A 231 -8.35 10.56 15.26
C ALA A 231 -9.60 11.00 16.03
N THR A 232 -10.78 10.95 15.39
CA THR A 232 -12.08 11.31 15.98
C THR A 232 -12.96 10.11 16.33
N MET A 233 -12.46 8.88 16.18
CA MET A 233 -13.20 7.67 16.54
C MET A 233 -13.50 7.68 18.03
N PRO A 234 -14.78 7.60 18.45
CA PRO A 234 -15.12 7.60 19.86
C PRO A 234 -14.44 6.45 20.61
N GLY A 235 -13.74 6.76 21.68
CA GLY A 235 -13.19 5.82 22.65
C GLY A 235 -13.77 6.10 24.03
N THR A 236 -13.36 5.32 25.03
CA THR A 236 -13.83 5.40 26.42
C THR A 236 -13.50 6.76 27.05
N TRP A 237 -12.34 7.31 26.72
CA TRP A 237 -11.82 8.55 27.30
C TRP A 237 -11.64 9.61 26.22
N ARG A 238 -12.21 10.79 26.45
CA ARG A 238 -11.87 11.99 25.69
C ARG A 238 -10.68 12.65 26.36
N VAL A 239 -9.55 12.69 25.70
CA VAL A 239 -8.31 13.27 26.21
C VAL A 239 -8.07 14.63 25.56
N GLU A 240 -7.74 15.64 26.37
CA GLU A 240 -7.31 16.96 25.94
C GLU A 240 -6.03 17.36 26.70
N VAL A 241 -4.97 17.64 25.96
CA VAL A 241 -3.64 17.98 26.51
C VAL A 241 -3.10 19.19 25.77
N LEU A 242 -2.61 20.18 26.51
CA LEU A 242 -1.88 21.31 25.93
C LEU A 242 -0.39 20.96 25.83
N LEU A 243 0.12 20.87 24.62
CA LEU A 243 1.56 20.73 24.35
C LEU A 243 2.21 22.11 24.26
N ARG A 244 3.25 22.36 25.04
CA ARG A 244 4.00 23.61 25.06
C ARG A 244 5.05 23.66 23.95
N VAL A 245 4.61 23.47 22.69
CA VAL A 245 5.46 23.45 21.50
C VAL A 245 4.73 24.09 20.30
N SER A 246 5.46 24.36 19.22
CA SER A 246 4.87 24.80 17.96
C SER A 246 4.10 23.67 17.27
N LEU A 247 3.11 24.03 16.44
CA LEU A 247 2.33 23.05 15.66
C LEU A 247 3.21 22.20 14.75
N GLU A 248 4.25 22.79 14.15
CA GLU A 248 5.20 22.07 13.31
C GLU A 248 5.94 20.97 14.09
N ARG A 249 6.41 21.30 15.32
CA ARG A 249 7.07 20.33 16.19
C ARG A 249 6.11 19.24 16.65
N ALA A 250 4.89 19.60 17.03
CA ALA A 250 3.87 18.62 17.42
C ALA A 250 3.57 17.62 16.29
N ARG A 251 3.41 18.09 15.05
CA ARG A 251 3.15 17.24 13.86
C ARG A 251 4.28 16.27 13.52
N ARG A 252 5.52 16.55 13.88
CA ARG A 252 6.64 15.62 13.68
C ARG A 252 6.57 14.39 14.60
N HIS A 253 5.95 14.53 15.78
CA HIS A 253 5.93 13.48 16.80
C HIS A 253 4.56 12.84 16.97
N VAL A 254 3.48 13.54 16.60
CA VAL A 254 2.11 13.04 16.69
C VAL A 254 1.58 12.78 15.29
N PRO A 255 1.46 11.51 14.87
CA PRO A 255 0.82 11.17 13.59
C PRO A 255 -0.62 11.68 13.53
N ALA A 256 -1.04 12.23 12.39
CA ALA A 256 -2.38 12.81 12.18
C ALA A 256 -3.53 11.84 12.49
N ARG A 257 -3.30 10.51 12.35
CA ARG A 257 -4.26 9.46 12.67
C ARG A 257 -4.49 9.22 14.16
N LEU A 258 -3.59 9.71 15.03
CA LEU A 258 -3.68 9.45 16.48
C LEU A 258 -4.46 10.54 17.21
N ALA A 259 -4.29 11.79 16.82
CA ALA A 259 -4.88 12.90 17.53
C ALA A 259 -5.12 14.11 16.63
N LEU A 260 -6.09 14.93 16.98
CA LEU A 260 -6.28 16.25 16.41
C LEU A 260 -5.36 17.24 17.09
N LEU A 261 -4.68 18.05 16.31
CA LEU A 261 -3.77 19.11 16.79
C LEU A 261 -4.32 20.48 16.38
N GLU A 262 -4.61 21.31 17.35
CA GLU A 262 -5.10 22.67 17.15
C GLU A 262 -4.13 23.70 17.75
N ALA A 263 -3.65 24.62 16.92
CA ALA A 263 -2.78 25.69 17.39
C ALA A 263 -3.55 26.69 18.24
N THR A 264 -3.00 27.08 19.37
CA THR A 264 -3.50 28.13 20.27
C THR A 264 -2.39 29.11 20.64
N PRO A 265 -2.69 30.27 21.19
CA PRO A 265 -1.66 31.19 21.68
C PRO A 265 -0.72 30.60 22.73
N GLU A 266 -1.18 29.61 23.49
CA GLU A 266 -0.44 28.96 24.58
C GLU A 266 0.41 27.78 24.12
N GLY A 267 0.20 27.27 22.89
CA GLY A 267 0.84 26.07 22.35
C GLY A 267 -0.10 25.31 21.42
N VAL A 268 -0.07 23.99 21.50
CA VAL A 268 -0.91 23.11 20.67
C VAL A 268 -1.82 22.26 21.54
N VAL A 269 -3.11 22.36 21.34
CA VAL A 269 -4.09 21.46 21.98
C VAL A 269 -4.15 20.16 21.20
N LEU A 270 -3.77 19.06 21.85
CA LEU A 270 -3.90 17.71 21.38
C LEU A 270 -5.23 17.14 21.88
N ARG A 271 -6.09 16.65 20.97
CA ARG A 271 -7.31 15.94 21.30
C ARG A 271 -7.28 14.55 20.74
N VAL A 272 -7.55 13.56 21.57
CA VAL A 272 -7.61 12.14 21.20
C VAL A 272 -8.71 11.43 21.99
N PHE A 273 -9.34 10.43 21.37
CA PHE A 273 -10.13 9.46 22.09
C PHE A 273 -9.28 8.22 22.36
N ALA A 274 -9.26 7.76 23.60
CA ALA A 274 -8.45 6.64 24.05
C ALA A 274 -9.30 5.62 24.80
N ASP A 275 -8.96 4.35 24.68
CA ASP A 275 -9.53 3.28 25.51
C ASP A 275 -8.64 2.96 26.70
N ASP A 276 -7.35 3.32 26.64
CA ASP A 276 -6.34 3.06 27.65
C ASP A 276 -5.55 4.34 27.98
N LEU A 277 -5.67 4.81 29.21
CA LEU A 277 -4.96 5.99 29.68
C LEU A 277 -3.49 5.71 30.01
N ASP A 278 -3.11 4.48 30.35
CA ASP A 278 -1.71 4.13 30.60
C ASP A 278 -0.90 4.11 29.31
N TRP A 279 -1.50 3.61 28.21
CA TRP A 279 -0.94 3.76 26.88
C TRP A 279 -0.81 5.24 26.46
N THR A 280 -1.83 6.04 26.75
CA THR A 280 -1.84 7.48 26.45
C THR A 280 -0.76 8.23 27.23
N ALA A 281 -0.55 7.87 28.49
CA ALA A 281 0.52 8.43 29.31
C ALA A 281 1.91 8.14 28.71
N ARG A 282 2.17 6.89 28.28
CA ARG A 282 3.42 6.51 27.61
C ARG A 282 3.63 7.30 26.31
N LEU A 283 2.57 7.46 25.51
CA LEU A 283 2.61 8.26 24.28
C LEU A 283 3.02 9.70 24.58
N LEU A 284 2.38 10.36 25.54
CA LEU A 284 2.64 11.75 25.88
C LEU A 284 4.08 11.98 26.41
N VAL A 285 4.56 11.09 27.27
CA VAL A 285 5.96 11.14 27.76
C VAL A 285 6.94 10.94 26.60
N GLY A 286 6.64 10.03 25.66
CA GLY A 286 7.45 9.77 24.47
C GLY A 286 7.54 10.95 23.51
N LEU A 287 6.63 11.95 23.57
CA LEU A 287 6.71 13.16 22.77
C LEU A 287 7.91 14.05 23.13
N GLY A 288 8.50 13.88 24.30
CA GLY A 288 9.68 14.61 24.74
C GLY A 288 9.50 16.13 24.80
N CYS A 289 8.29 16.59 25.10
CA CYS A 289 7.98 18.02 25.22
C CYS A 289 7.14 18.30 26.46
N PRO A 290 7.22 19.51 27.06
CA PRO A 290 6.36 19.90 28.15
C PRO A 290 4.89 19.90 27.75
N PHE A 291 4.03 19.34 28.60
CA PHE A 291 2.59 19.31 28.37
C PHE A 291 1.80 19.52 29.66
N GLU A 292 0.53 19.87 29.51
CA GLU A 292 -0.42 20.06 30.59
C GLU A 292 -1.70 19.28 30.30
N VAL A 293 -2.08 18.37 31.19
CA VAL A 293 -3.31 17.59 31.07
C VAL A 293 -4.51 18.48 31.42
N ARG A 294 -5.37 18.74 30.44
CA ARG A 294 -6.63 19.46 30.63
C ARG A 294 -7.77 18.53 31.00
N HIS A 295 -7.86 17.40 30.31
CA HIS A 295 -8.90 16.38 30.51
C HIS A 295 -8.43 15.00 29.99
N PRO A 296 -8.81 13.87 30.60
CA PRO A 296 -9.47 13.74 31.90
C PRO A 296 -8.45 13.81 33.06
N PRO A 297 -8.89 14.12 34.30
CA PRO A 297 -7.99 14.16 35.47
C PRO A 297 -7.33 12.82 35.74
N GLU A 298 -7.98 11.69 35.50
CA GLU A 298 -7.47 10.31 35.64
C GLU A 298 -6.19 10.04 34.82
N LEU A 299 -5.96 10.81 33.77
CA LEU A 299 -4.71 10.74 33.02
C LEU A 299 -3.50 11.18 33.84
N ARG A 300 -3.67 12.07 34.84
CA ARG A 300 -2.61 12.45 35.78
C ARG A 300 -2.22 11.28 36.66
N ASP A 301 -3.20 10.48 37.07
CA ASP A 301 -2.95 9.28 37.89
C ASP A 301 -2.19 8.22 37.04
N ALA A 302 -2.53 8.06 35.78
CA ALA A 302 -1.80 7.19 34.87
C ALA A 302 -0.34 7.65 34.65
N LEU A 303 -0.11 8.96 34.55
CA LEU A 303 1.25 9.53 34.47
C LEU A 303 2.05 9.31 35.74
N GLN A 304 1.42 9.41 36.93
CA GLN A 304 2.07 9.13 38.20
C GLN A 304 2.45 7.65 38.35
N ARG A 305 1.55 6.74 37.93
CA ARG A 305 1.87 5.29 37.93
C ARG A 305 3.05 5.01 36.99
N LEU A 306 3.04 5.58 35.77
CA LEU A 306 4.14 5.43 34.84
C LEU A 306 5.46 5.95 35.40
N ALA A 307 5.45 7.10 36.05
CA ALA A 307 6.65 7.67 36.70
C ALA A 307 7.22 6.73 37.78
N ALA A 308 6.36 6.13 38.61
CA ALA A 308 6.76 5.16 39.63
C ALA A 308 7.31 3.87 38.97
N GLU A 309 6.67 3.36 37.90
CA GLU A 309 7.14 2.19 37.15
C GLU A 309 8.55 2.42 36.58
N VAL A 310 8.76 3.57 35.92
CA VAL A 310 10.06 3.92 35.32
C VAL A 310 11.14 4.10 36.40
N ALA A 311 10.83 4.71 37.53
CA ALA A 311 11.76 4.84 38.66
C ALA A 311 12.20 3.46 39.17
N THR A 312 11.26 2.54 39.40
CA THR A 312 11.54 1.17 39.83
C THR A 312 12.42 0.41 38.83
N LEU A 313 12.15 0.55 37.52
CA LEU A 313 12.97 -0.08 36.48
C LEU A 313 14.41 0.46 36.42
N ALA A 314 14.60 1.76 36.70
CA ALA A 314 15.93 2.36 36.75
C ALA A 314 16.75 1.78 37.93
N GLU A 315 16.14 1.58 39.13
CA GLU A 315 16.81 1.01 40.31
C GLU A 315 17.19 -0.47 40.09
N VAL A 316 16.35 -1.28 39.44
CA VAL A 316 16.63 -2.69 39.12
C VAL A 316 17.87 -2.84 38.25
N THR A 317 18.09 -1.92 37.29
CA THR A 317 19.24 -1.96 36.40
C THR A 317 20.57 -1.71 37.15
N GLU A 318 20.59 -0.83 38.13
CA GLU A 318 21.78 -0.59 38.99
C GLU A 318 22.14 -1.81 39.84
N GLY A 319 21.14 -2.50 40.39
CA GLY A 319 21.38 -3.72 41.20
C GLY A 319 21.85 -4.94 40.42
N ALA A 320 21.52 -5.03 39.11
CA ALA A 320 21.96 -6.12 38.24
C ALA A 320 23.41 -5.93 37.76
N LEU A 321 23.82 -4.70 37.46
CA LEU A 321 25.19 -4.37 37.02
C LEU A 321 26.20 -4.45 38.20
N ALA A 322 25.77 -4.31 39.43
CA ALA A 322 26.64 -4.46 40.60
C ALA A 322 26.94 -5.92 40.98
N ARG A 323 26.28 -6.90 40.37
CA ARG A 323 26.45 -8.35 40.61
C ARG A 323 27.06 -9.14 39.43
N ALA A 324 27.40 -8.48 38.33
CA ALA A 324 28.11 -9.02 37.18
C ALA A 324 29.56 -8.49 37.11
#